data_6ab2d2bea67efcc031cc4badd1ef94a0
#
_entry.id   6ab2d2bea67efcc031cc4badd1ef94a0
#
_cell.length_a   1.000
_cell.length_b   1.000
_cell.length_c   1.000
_cell.angle_alpha   90.00
_cell.angle_beta   90.00
_cell.angle_gamma   90.00
#
_symmetry.space_group_name_H-M   'P 1'
#
loop_
_entity.id
_entity.type
_entity.pdbx_description
1 polymer ?
#
loop_
_entity_poly.entity_id
_entity_poly.type
_entity_poly.pdbx_seq_one_letter_code
_entity_poly.pdbx_strand_id
1 'polypeptide(L)'
;MIVPDVARGMALLGIAMANMTTAWIITTDRPASYFGGIIDGSAWDKAAVVFGAFFVHNRGLPMFSTLLGFGVGLIALSLWRRGFPVQAARRVIAKRYAFLAVMGAVHMTLLFWGDIMFFYGAAGIVIAFLLRKRDSTLMRVAYILFALCALGGIVA
;
A
#
# COMPACT_ATOMS: atom_id res chain seq x y z
N MET A 1 7.08 -8.76 -17.44
CA MET A 1 7.84 -9.18 -16.22
C MET A 1 6.88 -9.93 -15.31
N ILE A 2 7.01 -11.24 -15.19
CA ILE A 2 6.04 -12.09 -14.46
C ILE A 2 6.19 -11.91 -12.93
N VAL A 3 7.42 -11.86 -12.43
CA VAL A 3 7.69 -11.86 -10.97
C VAL A 3 7.08 -10.65 -10.23
N PRO A 4 7.24 -9.39 -10.67
CA PRO A 4 6.59 -8.26 -10.00
C PRO A 4 5.07 -8.29 -10.05
N ASP A 5 4.49 -8.86 -11.10
CA ASP A 5 3.03 -8.92 -11.25
C ASP A 5 2.44 -10.00 -10.35
N VAL A 6 3.11 -11.15 -10.24
CA VAL A 6 2.77 -12.19 -9.26
C VAL A 6 2.90 -11.66 -7.83
N ALA A 7 4.00 -10.98 -7.51
CA ALA A 7 4.21 -10.40 -6.19
C ALA A 7 3.12 -9.38 -5.80
N ARG A 8 2.66 -8.55 -6.76
CA ARG A 8 1.53 -7.64 -6.55
C ARG A 8 0.23 -8.41 -6.30
N GLY A 9 -0.04 -9.46 -7.08
CA GLY A 9 -1.22 -10.30 -6.89
C GLY A 9 -1.24 -10.95 -5.50
N MET A 10 -0.11 -11.48 -5.04
CA MET A 10 0.02 -12.05 -3.70
C MET A 10 -0.14 -10.98 -2.60
N ALA A 11 0.41 -9.77 -2.79
CA ALA A 11 0.23 -8.68 -1.85
C ALA A 11 -1.24 -8.25 -1.74
N LEU A 12 -1.96 -8.14 -2.86
CA LEU A 12 -3.38 -7.82 -2.87
C LEU A 12 -4.22 -8.91 -2.20
N LEU A 13 -3.89 -10.19 -2.43
CA LEU A 13 -4.54 -11.30 -1.74
C LEU A 13 -4.34 -11.21 -0.22
N GLY A 14 -3.11 -10.96 0.23
CA GLY A 14 -2.80 -10.76 1.64
C GLY A 14 -3.56 -9.57 2.26
N ILE A 15 -3.67 -8.45 1.54
CA ILE A 15 -4.45 -7.29 1.96
C ILE A 15 -5.93 -7.64 2.05
N ALA A 16 -6.49 -8.33 1.06
CA ALA A 16 -7.90 -8.75 1.07
C ALA A 16 -8.20 -9.68 2.24
N MET A 17 -7.33 -10.66 2.53
CA MET A 17 -7.48 -11.56 3.68
C MET A 17 -7.39 -10.80 5.02
N ALA A 18 -6.47 -9.85 5.15
CA ALA A 18 -6.36 -9.03 6.36
C ALA A 18 -7.61 -8.16 6.57
N ASN A 19 -8.11 -7.54 5.51
CA ASN A 19 -9.31 -6.70 5.57
C ASN A 19 -10.59 -7.51 5.83
N MET A 20 -10.68 -8.72 5.33
CA MET A 20 -11.82 -9.61 5.58
C MET A 20 -11.98 -9.89 7.08
N THR A 21 -10.90 -10.16 7.79
CA THR A 21 -10.94 -10.40 9.23
C THR A 21 -11.30 -9.15 10.02
N THR A 22 -10.75 -8.00 9.67
CA THR A 22 -10.93 -6.76 10.43
C THR A 22 -12.21 -6.01 10.10
N ALA A 23 -12.66 -6.05 8.83
CA ALA A 23 -13.83 -5.27 8.39
C ALA A 23 -15.14 -6.02 8.49
N TRP A 24 -15.15 -7.35 8.37
CA TRP A 24 -16.39 -8.13 8.25
C TRP A 24 -16.59 -9.21 9.31
N ILE A 25 -15.51 -9.78 9.83
CA ILE A 25 -15.61 -10.87 10.82
C ILE A 25 -15.62 -10.32 12.25
N ILE A 26 -14.81 -9.30 12.53
CA ILE A 26 -14.72 -8.68 13.86
C ILE A 26 -15.66 -7.48 13.90
N THR A 27 -16.95 -7.73 14.11
CA THR A 27 -18.02 -6.69 14.09
C THR A 27 -18.36 -6.13 15.47
N THR A 28 -17.77 -6.63 16.55
CA THR A 28 -18.15 -6.24 17.92
C THR A 28 -16.94 -5.78 18.72
N ASP A 29 -17.17 -4.83 19.63
CA ASP A 29 -16.19 -4.36 20.62
C ASP A 29 -15.76 -5.51 21.53
N ARG A 30 -14.78 -6.25 21.10
CA ARG A 30 -14.16 -7.30 21.91
C ARG A 30 -12.95 -6.73 22.62
N PRO A 31 -12.74 -7.08 23.90
CA PRO A 31 -11.57 -6.63 24.63
C PRO A 31 -10.28 -7.01 23.91
N ALA A 32 -9.29 -6.14 23.91
CA ALA A 32 -7.97 -6.39 23.32
C ALA A 32 -7.24 -7.60 23.95
N SER A 33 -7.74 -8.09 25.10
CA SER A 33 -7.25 -9.31 25.76
C SER A 33 -7.55 -10.61 25.02
N TYR A 34 -8.51 -10.58 24.08
CA TYR A 34 -8.80 -11.76 23.27
C TYR A 34 -7.86 -11.84 22.07
N PHE A 35 -7.07 -12.88 22.02
CA PHE A 35 -6.10 -13.13 20.97
C PHE A 35 -6.78 -13.22 19.60
N GLY A 36 -6.62 -12.18 18.76
CA GLY A 36 -7.24 -12.08 17.45
C GLY A 36 -8.78 -12.13 17.46
N GLY A 37 -9.43 -11.78 18.58
CA GLY A 37 -10.89 -11.83 18.72
C GLY A 37 -11.46 -13.22 18.99
N ILE A 38 -10.62 -14.24 19.23
CA ILE A 38 -11.03 -15.62 19.55
C ILE A 38 -11.22 -15.76 21.06
N ILE A 39 -12.44 -16.12 21.48
CA ILE A 39 -12.79 -16.30 22.90
C ILE A 39 -12.43 -17.72 23.37
N ASP A 40 -12.92 -18.75 22.69
CA ASP A 40 -12.73 -20.16 23.04
C ASP A 40 -12.25 -20.96 21.80
N GLY A 41 -11.15 -20.49 21.20
CA GLY A 41 -10.63 -21.07 19.96
C GLY A 41 -9.93 -22.40 20.14
N SER A 42 -10.13 -23.28 19.18
CA SER A 42 -9.36 -24.51 19.04
C SER A 42 -7.86 -24.21 18.80
N ALA A 43 -7.02 -25.25 18.90
CA ALA A 43 -5.60 -25.11 18.57
C ALA A 43 -5.40 -24.62 17.11
N TRP A 44 -6.30 -25.00 16.20
CA TRP A 44 -6.29 -24.56 14.79
C TRP A 44 -6.63 -23.07 14.65
N ASP A 45 -7.59 -22.56 15.41
CA ASP A 45 -7.94 -21.14 15.40
C ASP A 45 -6.76 -20.29 15.89
N LYS A 46 -6.11 -20.72 16.97
CA LYS A 46 -4.91 -20.06 17.49
C LYS A 46 -3.77 -20.08 16.47
N ALA A 47 -3.53 -21.23 15.83
CA ALA A 47 -2.53 -21.35 14.77
C ALA A 47 -2.85 -20.44 13.58
N ALA A 48 -4.11 -20.34 13.16
CA ALA A 48 -4.56 -19.46 12.07
C ALA A 48 -4.32 -17.97 12.42
N VAL A 49 -4.60 -17.56 13.67
CA VAL A 49 -4.32 -16.19 14.13
C VAL A 49 -2.83 -15.88 14.14
N VAL A 50 -2.00 -16.81 14.65
CA VAL A 50 -0.53 -16.65 14.62
C VAL A 50 -0.03 -16.55 13.19
N PHE A 51 -0.48 -17.43 12.31
CA PHE A 51 -0.14 -17.38 10.89
C PHE A 51 -0.58 -16.05 10.26
N GLY A 52 -1.81 -15.63 10.52
CA GLY A 52 -2.35 -14.35 10.05
C GLY A 52 -1.51 -13.16 10.53
N ALA A 53 -1.11 -13.14 11.80
CA ALA A 53 -0.28 -12.08 12.36
C ALA A 53 1.10 -12.00 11.70
N PHE A 54 1.72 -13.15 11.41
CA PHE A 54 3.06 -13.19 10.83
C PHE A 54 3.09 -12.98 9.32
N PHE A 55 2.13 -13.49 8.57
CA PHE A 55 2.18 -13.57 7.11
C PHE A 55 1.14 -12.71 6.40
N VAL A 56 0.02 -12.40 7.05
CA VAL A 56 -1.11 -11.71 6.42
C VAL A 56 -1.23 -10.28 6.94
N HIS A 57 -1.30 -10.12 8.25
CA HIS A 57 -1.57 -8.82 8.87
C HIS A 57 -0.37 -7.88 8.72
N ASN A 58 -0.61 -6.68 8.18
CA ASN A 58 0.41 -5.64 7.96
C ASN A 58 1.60 -6.01 7.04
N ARG A 59 1.63 -7.19 6.43
CA ARG A 59 2.73 -7.59 5.53
C ARG A 59 2.47 -7.21 4.08
N GLY A 60 1.23 -7.27 3.64
CA GLY A 60 0.85 -6.90 2.27
C GLY A 60 1.11 -5.43 1.95
N LEU A 61 0.89 -4.53 2.89
CA LEU A 61 1.02 -3.09 2.70
C LEU A 61 2.44 -2.62 2.36
N PRO A 62 3.50 -2.95 3.13
CA PRO A 62 4.86 -2.57 2.80
C PRO A 62 5.33 -3.14 1.47
N MET A 63 5.00 -4.42 1.20
CA MET A 63 5.34 -5.06 -0.06
C MET A 63 4.63 -4.38 -1.23
N PHE A 64 3.35 -4.09 -1.12
CA PHE A 64 2.59 -3.40 -2.17
C PHE A 64 3.10 -1.98 -2.40
N SER A 65 3.44 -1.24 -1.34
CA SER A 65 4.02 0.12 -1.44
C SER A 65 5.36 0.12 -2.17
N THR A 66 6.23 -0.83 -1.86
CA THR A 66 7.52 -0.98 -2.54
C THR A 66 7.33 -1.29 -4.03
N LEU A 67 6.39 -2.21 -4.34
CA LEU A 67 6.05 -2.56 -5.72
C LEU A 67 5.35 -1.42 -6.48
N LEU A 68 4.64 -0.53 -5.78
CA LEU A 68 4.10 0.70 -6.36
C LEU A 68 5.23 1.60 -6.86
N GLY A 69 6.20 1.93 -6.00
CA GLY A 69 7.34 2.77 -6.35
C GLY A 69 8.15 2.17 -7.51
N PHE A 70 8.43 0.87 -7.44
CA PHE A 70 9.08 0.13 -8.52
C PHE A 70 8.28 0.20 -9.84
N GLY A 71 6.96 0.04 -9.76
CA GLY A 71 6.07 0.13 -10.92
C GLY A 71 6.07 1.51 -11.58
N VAL A 72 6.05 2.59 -10.78
CA VAL A 72 6.19 3.96 -11.31
C VAL A 72 7.53 4.12 -12.02
N GLY A 73 8.62 3.63 -11.45
CA GLY A 73 9.95 3.65 -12.05
C GLY A 73 9.99 2.92 -13.40
N LEU A 74 9.40 1.74 -13.49
CA LEU A 74 9.33 0.97 -14.74
C LEU A 74 8.52 1.69 -15.82
N ILE A 75 7.39 2.32 -15.45
CA ILE A 75 6.58 3.11 -16.39
C ILE A 75 7.39 4.30 -16.89
N ALA A 76 8.06 5.03 -16.00
CA ALA A 76 8.90 6.16 -16.37
C ALA A 76 10.03 5.75 -17.33
N LEU A 77 10.77 4.68 -17.01
CA LEU A 77 11.81 4.12 -17.88
C LEU A 77 11.28 3.68 -19.25
N SER A 78 10.11 3.04 -19.28
CA SER A 78 9.47 2.61 -20.52
C SER A 78 9.13 3.81 -21.41
N LEU A 79 8.59 4.88 -20.83
CA LEU A 79 8.25 6.11 -21.55
C LEU A 79 9.51 6.81 -22.08
N TRP A 80 10.57 6.89 -21.28
CA TRP A 80 11.85 7.47 -21.70
C TRP A 80 12.50 6.68 -22.83
N ARG A 81 12.47 5.35 -22.78
CA ARG A 81 12.96 4.49 -23.86
C ARG A 81 12.19 4.67 -25.17
N ARG A 82 10.93 5.12 -25.10
CA ARG A 82 10.09 5.45 -26.26
C ARG A 82 10.26 6.90 -26.71
N GLY A 83 11.22 7.66 -26.16
CA GLY A 83 11.50 9.04 -26.52
C GLY A 83 10.56 10.09 -25.92
N PHE A 84 9.74 9.72 -24.93
CA PHE A 84 8.88 10.69 -24.27
C PHE A 84 9.71 11.66 -23.42
N PRO A 85 9.54 12.98 -23.57
CA PRO A 85 10.18 13.94 -22.69
C PRO A 85 9.66 13.79 -21.26
N VAL A 86 10.50 14.12 -20.27
CA VAL A 86 10.20 13.95 -18.84
C VAL A 86 8.85 14.55 -18.44
N GLN A 87 8.49 15.70 -19.03
CA GLN A 87 7.22 16.35 -18.75
C GLN A 87 6.01 15.54 -19.24
N ALA A 88 6.12 14.92 -20.42
CA ALA A 88 5.06 14.06 -20.97
C ALA A 88 4.93 12.78 -20.14
N ALA A 89 6.05 12.13 -19.79
CA ALA A 89 6.07 10.95 -18.92
C ALA A 89 5.40 11.26 -17.56
N ARG A 90 5.73 12.42 -16.97
CA ARG A 90 5.12 12.87 -15.70
C ARG A 90 3.59 13.03 -15.83
N ARG A 91 3.11 13.65 -16.92
CA ARG A 91 1.67 13.81 -17.14
C ARG A 91 0.94 12.48 -17.27
N VAL A 92 1.52 11.52 -17.99
CA VAL A 92 0.94 10.17 -18.14
C VAL A 92 0.82 9.48 -16.79
N ILE A 93 1.89 9.49 -16.01
CA ILE A 93 1.92 8.87 -14.67
C ILE A 93 0.93 9.59 -13.74
N ALA A 94 0.97 10.92 -13.67
CA ALA A 94 0.07 11.70 -12.83
C ALA A 94 -1.41 11.45 -13.17
N LYS A 95 -1.79 11.41 -14.45
CA LYS A 95 -3.16 11.09 -14.87
C LYS A 95 -3.59 9.69 -14.43
N ARG A 96 -2.72 8.70 -14.59
CA ARG A 96 -2.99 7.32 -14.18
C ARG A 96 -3.25 7.22 -12.68
N TYR A 97 -2.40 7.84 -11.88
CA TYR A 97 -2.53 7.82 -10.43
C TYR A 97 -3.63 8.75 -9.90
N ALA A 98 -3.94 9.85 -10.61
CA ALA A 98 -5.11 10.67 -10.31
C ALA A 98 -6.41 9.88 -10.49
N PHE A 99 -6.51 9.09 -11.58
CA PHE A 99 -7.65 8.20 -11.77
C PHE A 99 -7.78 7.18 -10.63
N LEU A 100 -6.65 6.58 -10.21
CA LEU A 100 -6.63 5.66 -9.06
C LEU A 100 -7.07 6.38 -7.76
N ALA A 101 -6.61 7.61 -7.53
CA ALA A 101 -7.00 8.40 -6.37
C ALA A 101 -8.50 8.71 -6.37
N VAL A 102 -9.07 9.09 -7.51
CA VAL A 102 -10.52 9.34 -7.65
C VAL A 102 -11.31 8.06 -7.37
N MET A 103 -10.94 6.95 -7.97
CA MET A 103 -11.58 5.65 -7.71
C MET A 103 -11.47 5.25 -6.24
N GLY A 104 -10.29 5.46 -5.64
CA GLY A 104 -10.09 5.21 -4.21
C GLY A 104 -10.92 6.14 -3.33
N ALA A 105 -11.07 7.42 -3.69
CA ALA A 105 -11.93 8.35 -2.95
C ALA A 105 -13.41 7.91 -2.98
N VAL A 106 -13.91 7.50 -4.14
CA VAL A 106 -15.27 6.96 -4.28
C VAL A 106 -15.43 5.68 -3.44
N HIS A 107 -14.48 4.75 -3.54
CA HIS A 107 -14.51 3.51 -2.77
C HIS A 107 -14.43 3.76 -1.26
N MET A 108 -13.56 4.67 -0.83
CA MET A 108 -13.40 5.04 0.58
C MET A 108 -14.67 5.66 1.17
N THR A 109 -15.38 6.48 0.39
CA THR A 109 -16.58 7.17 0.87
C THR A 109 -17.86 6.32 0.81
N LEU A 110 -17.96 5.42 -0.17
CA LEU A 110 -19.21 4.67 -0.41
C LEU A 110 -19.16 3.23 0.08
N LEU A 111 -17.97 2.60 0.16
CA LEU A 111 -17.85 1.17 0.40
C LEU A 111 -17.05 0.85 1.66
N PHE A 112 -15.83 1.38 1.79
CA PHE A 112 -14.93 1.01 2.86
C PHE A 112 -13.95 2.13 3.19
N TRP A 113 -14.10 2.74 4.38
CA TRP A 113 -13.30 3.87 4.84
C TRP A 113 -11.78 3.58 4.95
N GLY A 114 -11.40 2.32 5.17
CA GLY A 114 -9.99 1.86 5.24
C GLY A 114 -9.34 1.64 3.87
N ASP A 115 -9.81 2.31 2.82
CA ASP A 115 -9.27 2.16 1.48
C ASP A 115 -7.84 2.71 1.35
N ILE A 116 -7.03 1.93 0.69
CA ILE A 116 -5.63 2.21 0.39
C ILE A 116 -5.45 2.84 -0.99
N MET A 117 -6.38 2.62 -1.92
CA MET A 117 -6.26 3.08 -3.31
C MET A 117 -6.15 4.60 -3.40
N PHE A 118 -6.89 5.33 -2.56
CA PHE A 118 -6.80 6.79 -2.50
C PHE A 118 -5.37 7.24 -2.15
N PHE A 119 -4.81 6.69 -1.09
CA PHE A 119 -3.46 7.05 -0.62
C PHE A 119 -2.38 6.65 -1.62
N TYR A 120 -2.52 5.50 -2.28
CA TYR A 120 -1.60 5.08 -3.34
C TYR A 120 -1.71 5.95 -4.58
N GLY A 121 -2.91 6.37 -4.95
CA GLY A 121 -3.13 7.32 -6.03
C GLY A 121 -2.45 8.67 -5.72
N ALA A 122 -2.66 9.20 -4.52
CA ALA A 122 -2.04 10.43 -4.06
C ALA A 122 -0.50 10.31 -4.02
N ALA A 123 0.04 9.24 -3.45
CA ALA A 123 1.48 8.97 -3.43
C ALA A 123 2.07 8.86 -4.85
N GLY A 124 1.38 8.19 -5.76
CA GLY A 124 1.81 8.07 -7.16
C GLY A 124 1.85 9.42 -7.88
N ILE A 125 0.92 10.33 -7.59
CA ILE A 125 0.96 11.71 -8.10
C ILE A 125 2.18 12.44 -7.56
N VAL A 126 2.45 12.36 -6.25
CA VAL A 126 3.64 12.97 -5.64
C VAL A 126 4.91 12.43 -6.27
N ILE A 127 5.04 11.12 -6.44
CA ILE A 127 6.19 10.48 -7.09
C ILE A 127 6.34 11.00 -8.53
N ALA A 128 5.24 11.17 -9.29
CA ALA A 128 5.29 11.74 -10.64
C ALA A 128 5.91 13.15 -10.66
N PHE A 129 5.65 13.97 -9.64
CA PHE A 129 6.29 15.29 -9.50
C PHE A 129 7.76 15.21 -9.12
N LEU A 130 8.16 14.17 -8.42
CA LEU A 130 9.54 13.93 -8.00
C LEU A 130 10.45 13.39 -9.12
N LEU A 131 9.91 12.87 -10.23
CA LEU A 131 10.67 12.31 -11.36
C LEU A 131 11.73 13.24 -11.96
N ARG A 132 11.62 14.55 -11.76
CA ARG A 132 12.62 15.56 -12.20
C ARG A 132 13.72 15.83 -11.20
N LYS A 133 13.60 15.31 -9.99
CA LYS A 133 14.55 15.60 -8.92
C LYS A 133 15.76 14.67 -9.01
N ARG A 134 16.91 15.16 -8.50
CA ARG A 134 18.12 14.36 -8.39
C ARG A 134 17.93 13.24 -7.38
N ASP A 135 18.63 12.14 -7.56
CA ASP A 135 18.60 10.98 -6.64
C ASP A 135 18.89 11.38 -5.19
N SER A 136 19.84 12.31 -4.98
CA SER A 136 20.13 12.84 -3.65
C SER A 136 18.94 13.54 -2.98
N THR A 137 18.07 14.18 -3.76
CA THR A 137 16.84 14.79 -3.25
C THR A 137 15.80 13.73 -2.92
N LEU A 138 15.66 12.72 -3.78
CA LEU A 138 14.75 11.59 -3.55
C LEU A 138 15.13 10.84 -2.28
N MET A 139 16.42 10.55 -2.09
CA MET A 139 16.92 9.90 -0.88
C MET A 139 16.67 10.75 0.37
N ARG A 140 16.91 12.06 0.32
CA ARG A 140 16.60 12.95 1.47
C ARG A 140 15.12 12.94 1.83
N VAL A 141 14.24 13.05 0.83
CA VAL A 141 12.78 12.97 1.06
C VAL A 141 12.40 11.63 1.68
N ALA A 142 12.94 10.52 1.16
CA ALA A 142 12.69 9.20 1.71
C ALA A 142 13.15 9.07 3.17
N TYR A 143 14.35 9.53 3.51
CA TYR A 143 14.85 9.50 4.89
C TYR A 143 14.03 10.39 5.83
N ILE A 144 13.63 11.60 5.39
CA ILE A 144 12.78 12.49 6.19
C ILE A 144 11.43 11.82 6.46
N LEU A 145 10.78 11.27 5.44
CA LEU A 145 9.50 10.57 5.62
C LEU A 145 9.65 9.36 6.53
N PHE A 146 10.71 8.58 6.38
CA PHE A 146 10.98 7.43 7.24
C PHE A 146 11.18 7.86 8.70
N ALA A 147 11.97 8.92 8.94
CA ALA A 147 12.18 9.45 10.28
C ALA A 147 10.89 9.97 10.91
N LEU A 148 10.05 10.69 10.15
CA LEU A 148 8.75 11.17 10.64
C LEU A 148 7.81 10.00 10.99
N CYS A 149 7.75 8.95 10.17
CA CYS A 149 6.97 7.76 10.46
C CYS A 149 7.49 7.02 11.70
N ALA A 150 8.82 6.90 11.85
CA ALA A 150 9.42 6.27 13.02
C ALA A 150 9.14 7.05 14.31
N LEU A 151 9.26 8.38 14.27
CA LEU A 151 8.92 9.24 15.41
C LEU A 151 7.41 9.20 15.73
N GLY A 152 6.54 9.22 14.72
CA GLY A 152 5.10 9.09 14.90
C GLY A 152 4.70 7.76 15.52
N GLY A 153 5.36 6.66 15.15
CA GLY A 153 5.11 5.34 15.73
C GLY A 153 5.65 5.14 17.16
N ILE A 154 6.53 6.06 17.64
CA ILE A 154 7.01 6.05 19.03
C ILE A 154 6.05 6.83 19.95
N VAL A 155 5.30 7.79 19.41
CA VAL A 155 4.41 8.68 20.16
C VAL A 155 2.96 8.15 20.19
N ALA A 156 2.59 7.22 19.31
CA ALA A 156 1.27 6.58 19.24
C ALA A 156 1.21 5.33 20.11
#